data_5d8fc53b394a96c231b72a1cf171180a
#
_entry.id   5d8fc53b394a96c231b72a1cf171180a
#
_cell.length_a   1.000
_cell.length_b   1.000
_cell.length_c   1.000
_cell.angle_alpha   90.00
_cell.angle_beta   90.00
_cell.angle_gamma   90.00
#
_symmetry.space_group_name_H-M   'P 1'
#
loop_
_entity.id
_entity.type
_entity.pdbx_description
1 polymer ?
#
loop_
_entity_poly.entity_id
_entity_poly.type
_entity_poly.pdbx_seq_one_letter_code
_entity_poly.pdbx_strand_id
1 'polypeptide(L)'
;MDDHAHRTDTSDEHVAHEERSGHTSSWSMAAKATSHCLAGCAAGEILGMVVGTALLWGNLPTMVLAIVLAFLLGYSLTMFAVLRSGAGLKVALTVALTADTVSIAVMELVDNGIIVVVPGAMEATLSDGLFWRSLLGGLAIAFVITTPVNKWMISRGKGHAAAHAYH
;
A
#
# COMPACT_ATOMS: atom_id res chain seq x y z
N MET A 1 -47.47 24.43 28.55
CA MET A 1 -46.18 24.72 29.15
C MET A 1 -45.50 23.37 29.28
N ASP A 2 -44.77 22.93 28.27
CA ASP A 2 -43.80 21.80 28.25
C ASP A 2 -43.58 21.35 26.79
N ASP A 3 -42.73 22.12 26.04
CA ASP A 3 -42.37 21.72 24.70
C ASP A 3 -40.93 22.16 24.36
N HIS A 4 -39.97 21.88 25.24
CA HIS A 4 -38.54 22.21 25.01
C HIS A 4 -37.51 21.12 25.35
N ALA A 5 -37.92 19.87 25.64
CA ALA A 5 -36.99 18.84 26.11
C ALA A 5 -36.57 17.80 25.05
N HIS A 6 -36.96 17.92 23.77
CA HIS A 6 -36.70 16.85 22.80
C HIS A 6 -35.80 17.22 21.61
N ARG A 7 -35.07 18.34 21.69
CA ARG A 7 -34.28 18.85 20.55
C ARG A 7 -32.76 18.75 20.68
N THR A 8 -32.25 18.34 21.83
CA THR A 8 -30.81 18.25 22.08
C THR A 8 -30.21 16.87 21.84
N ASP A 9 -31.02 15.80 21.87
CA ASP A 9 -30.52 14.41 21.80
C ASP A 9 -30.20 13.97 20.34
N THR A 10 -30.91 14.48 19.35
CA THR A 10 -30.68 14.13 17.94
C THR A 10 -29.45 14.83 17.31
N SER A 11 -29.01 15.96 17.86
CA SER A 11 -27.87 16.70 17.35
C SER A 11 -26.55 16.03 17.75
N ASP A 12 -26.49 15.49 18.97
CA ASP A 12 -25.28 14.84 19.50
C ASP A 12 -25.08 13.44 18.90
N GLU A 13 -26.16 12.70 18.59
CA GLU A 13 -26.07 11.44 17.87
C GLU A 13 -25.60 11.63 16.42
N HIS A 14 -26.09 12.68 15.71
CA HIS A 14 -25.64 12.97 14.35
C HIS A 14 -24.17 13.37 14.28
N VAL A 15 -23.68 14.17 15.24
CA VAL A 15 -22.27 14.58 15.30
C VAL A 15 -21.38 13.38 15.63
N ALA A 16 -21.79 12.52 16.56
CA ALA A 16 -21.03 11.30 16.92
C ALA A 16 -20.99 10.28 15.78
N HIS A 17 -22.03 10.18 14.94
CA HIS A 17 -22.06 9.33 13.75
C HIS A 17 -21.19 9.88 12.62
N GLU A 18 -21.14 11.20 12.42
CA GLU A 18 -20.27 11.84 11.42
C GLU A 18 -18.79 11.72 11.79
N GLU A 19 -18.41 11.92 13.05
CA GLU A 19 -17.04 11.73 13.51
C GLU A 19 -16.58 10.27 13.40
N ARG A 20 -17.43 9.30 13.72
CA ARG A 20 -17.13 7.87 13.52
C ARG A 20 -16.99 7.51 12.05
N SER A 21 -17.86 8.04 11.21
CA SER A 21 -17.83 7.80 9.76
C SER A 21 -16.56 8.38 9.12
N GLY A 22 -16.13 9.58 9.50
CA GLY A 22 -14.91 10.20 9.02
C GLY A 22 -13.64 9.45 9.43
N HIS A 23 -13.62 8.89 10.64
CA HIS A 23 -12.46 8.15 11.16
C HIS A 23 -12.33 6.76 10.51
N THR A 24 -13.43 6.07 10.28
CA THR A 24 -13.45 4.76 9.59
C THR A 24 -13.13 4.90 8.10
N SER A 25 -13.62 5.95 7.44
CA SER A 25 -13.31 6.26 6.04
C SER A 25 -11.81 6.48 5.81
N SER A 26 -11.11 7.18 6.71
CA SER A 26 -9.66 7.41 6.63
C SER A 26 -8.83 6.12 6.73
N TRP A 27 -9.17 5.19 7.61
CA TRP A 27 -8.49 3.89 7.73
C TRP A 27 -8.77 2.98 6.53
N SER A 28 -9.99 2.95 6.06
CA SER A 28 -10.38 2.17 4.89
C SER A 28 -9.64 2.65 3.63
N MET A 29 -9.53 3.97 3.44
CA MET A 29 -8.75 4.54 2.33
C MET A 29 -7.26 4.19 2.44
N ALA A 30 -6.67 4.30 3.63
CA ALA A 30 -5.28 3.93 3.85
C ALA A 30 -5.03 2.44 3.55
N ALA A 31 -5.91 1.56 4.01
CA ALA A 31 -5.81 0.13 3.75
C ALA A 31 -5.96 -0.19 2.26
N LYS A 32 -6.88 0.46 1.54
CA LYS A 32 -7.02 0.29 0.08
C LYS A 32 -5.77 0.76 -0.66
N ALA A 33 -5.23 1.93 -0.33
CA ALA A 33 -3.99 2.43 -0.93
C ALA A 33 -2.82 1.46 -0.67
N THR A 34 -2.66 1.00 0.58
CA THR A 34 -1.65 0.01 0.94
C THR A 34 -1.82 -1.29 0.16
N SER A 35 -3.04 -1.79 0.00
CA SER A 35 -3.30 -3.01 -0.78
C SER A 35 -2.91 -2.90 -2.25
N HIS A 36 -3.10 -1.73 -2.88
CA HIS A 36 -2.66 -1.50 -4.26
C HIS A 36 -1.13 -1.51 -4.38
N CYS A 37 -0.44 -0.79 -3.49
CA CYS A 37 1.03 -0.82 -3.44
C CYS A 37 1.54 -2.25 -3.20
N LEU A 38 0.93 -2.96 -2.26
CA LEU A 38 1.31 -4.34 -1.92
C LEU A 38 1.16 -5.29 -3.11
N ALA A 39 0.08 -5.16 -3.89
CA ALA A 39 -0.11 -5.94 -5.11
C ALA A 39 0.96 -5.65 -6.15
N GLY A 40 1.39 -4.39 -6.29
CA GLY A 40 2.50 -3.99 -7.15
C GLY A 40 3.84 -4.58 -6.71
N CYS A 41 4.16 -4.49 -5.40
CA CYS A 41 5.36 -5.07 -4.83
C CYS A 41 5.40 -6.60 -5.01
N ALA A 42 4.34 -7.31 -4.62
CA ALA A 42 4.27 -8.76 -4.78
C ALA A 42 4.43 -9.21 -6.24
N ALA A 43 3.79 -8.50 -7.18
CA ALA A 43 3.95 -8.78 -8.61
C ALA A 43 5.39 -8.52 -9.08
N GLY A 44 6.03 -7.44 -8.60
CA GLY A 44 7.42 -7.10 -8.89
C GLY A 44 8.40 -8.14 -8.41
N GLU A 45 8.24 -8.61 -7.17
CA GLU A 45 9.06 -9.64 -6.57
C GLU A 45 8.94 -10.97 -7.30
N ILE A 46 7.71 -11.41 -7.59
CA ILE A 46 7.48 -12.66 -8.34
C ILE A 46 8.09 -12.57 -9.74
N LEU A 47 7.85 -11.48 -10.46
CA LEU A 47 8.41 -11.28 -11.81
C LEU A 47 9.94 -11.18 -11.77
N GLY A 48 10.51 -10.45 -10.81
CA GLY A 48 11.94 -10.36 -10.60
C GLY A 48 12.57 -11.73 -10.37
N MET A 49 11.95 -12.56 -9.53
CA MET A 49 12.39 -13.92 -9.27
C MET A 49 12.27 -14.81 -10.51
N VAL A 50 11.17 -14.72 -11.27
CA VAL A 50 11.00 -15.48 -12.52
C VAL A 50 12.10 -15.13 -13.51
N VAL A 51 12.35 -13.85 -13.75
CA VAL A 51 13.36 -13.39 -14.71
C VAL A 51 14.76 -13.72 -14.22
N GLY A 52 15.09 -13.46 -12.96
CA GLY A 52 16.40 -13.77 -12.39
C GLY A 52 16.74 -15.25 -12.45
N THR A 53 15.77 -16.11 -12.13
CA THR A 53 15.92 -17.57 -12.24
C THR A 53 16.08 -18.00 -13.69
N ALA A 54 15.29 -17.47 -14.63
CA ALA A 54 15.38 -17.80 -16.04
C ALA A 54 16.71 -17.38 -16.68
N LEU A 55 17.29 -16.28 -16.20
CA LEU A 55 18.59 -15.78 -16.67
C LEU A 55 19.78 -16.31 -15.86
N LEU A 56 19.55 -17.21 -14.92
CA LEU A 56 20.59 -17.75 -14.01
C LEU A 56 21.37 -16.65 -13.27
N TRP A 57 20.69 -15.58 -12.88
CA TRP A 57 21.30 -14.49 -12.14
C TRP A 57 21.51 -14.87 -10.68
N GLY A 58 22.54 -14.27 -10.06
CA GLY A 58 22.72 -14.41 -8.59
C GLY A 58 21.65 -13.61 -7.83
N ASN A 59 21.63 -13.80 -6.51
CA ASN A 59 20.60 -13.22 -5.63
C ASN A 59 20.55 -11.69 -5.69
N LEU A 60 21.71 -11.01 -5.68
CA LEU A 60 21.75 -9.54 -5.67
C LEU A 60 21.13 -8.89 -6.93
N PRO A 61 21.52 -9.26 -8.17
CA PRO A 61 20.89 -8.68 -9.35
C PRO A 61 19.41 -9.04 -9.48
N THR A 62 19.01 -10.23 -9.04
CA THR A 62 17.58 -10.64 -8.98
C THR A 62 16.79 -9.76 -8.02
N MET A 63 17.32 -9.50 -6.83
CA MET A 63 16.70 -8.62 -5.83
C MET A 63 16.59 -7.19 -6.35
N VAL A 64 17.63 -6.63 -6.95
CA VAL A 64 17.59 -5.29 -7.56
C VAL A 64 16.53 -5.20 -8.64
N LEU A 65 16.43 -6.20 -9.50
CA LEU A 65 15.39 -6.25 -10.54
C LEU A 65 13.99 -6.31 -9.91
N ALA A 66 13.79 -7.13 -8.87
CA ALA A 66 12.51 -7.24 -8.16
C ALA A 66 12.08 -5.89 -7.58
N ILE A 67 12.98 -5.18 -6.91
CA ILE A 67 12.72 -3.84 -6.35
C ILE A 67 12.33 -2.85 -7.47
N VAL A 68 13.08 -2.81 -8.58
CA VAL A 68 12.77 -1.93 -9.71
C VAL A 68 11.38 -2.24 -10.29
N LEU A 69 11.06 -3.52 -10.46
CA LEU A 69 9.75 -3.95 -10.95
C LEU A 69 8.63 -3.62 -9.96
N ALA A 70 8.86 -3.75 -8.65
CA ALA A 70 7.91 -3.37 -7.62
C ALA A 70 7.55 -1.88 -7.70
N PHE A 71 8.53 -0.99 -7.85
CA PHE A 71 8.29 0.44 -8.05
C PHE A 71 7.54 0.71 -9.35
N LEU A 72 7.95 0.12 -10.47
CA LEU A 72 7.30 0.33 -11.77
C LEU A 72 5.84 -0.15 -11.75
N LEU A 73 5.58 -1.32 -11.21
CA LEU A 73 4.22 -1.88 -11.14
C LEU A 73 3.36 -1.14 -10.10
N GLY A 74 3.91 -0.79 -8.95
CA GLY A 74 3.22 0.01 -7.94
C GLY A 74 2.77 1.35 -8.49
N TYR A 75 3.68 2.11 -9.09
CA TYR A 75 3.33 3.39 -9.75
C TYR A 75 2.31 3.21 -10.88
N SER A 76 2.45 2.15 -11.68
CA SER A 76 1.53 1.89 -12.78
C SER A 76 0.12 1.61 -12.29
N LEU A 77 -0.03 0.81 -11.22
CA LEU A 77 -1.33 0.49 -10.62
C LEU A 77 -1.99 1.72 -10.02
N THR A 78 -1.26 2.53 -9.25
CA THR A 78 -1.80 3.78 -8.68
C THR A 78 -2.15 4.77 -9.77
N MET A 79 -1.28 4.95 -10.75
CA MET A 79 -1.53 5.83 -11.88
C MET A 79 -2.78 5.42 -12.66
N PHE A 80 -2.94 4.12 -12.92
CA PHE A 80 -4.14 3.58 -13.55
C PHE A 80 -5.40 3.83 -12.73
N ALA A 81 -5.36 3.59 -11.41
CA ALA A 81 -6.49 3.82 -10.51
C ALA A 81 -6.91 5.31 -10.49
N VAL A 82 -5.94 6.23 -10.38
CA VAL A 82 -6.18 7.68 -10.36
C VAL A 82 -6.71 8.18 -11.70
N LEU A 83 -6.17 7.72 -12.83
CA LEU A 83 -6.66 8.08 -14.15
C LEU A 83 -8.08 7.57 -14.38
N ARG A 84 -8.40 6.37 -13.91
CA ARG A 84 -9.75 5.79 -14.01
C ARG A 84 -10.80 6.56 -13.19
N SER A 85 -10.40 7.28 -12.14
CA SER A 85 -11.28 8.16 -11.38
C SER A 85 -11.58 9.50 -12.09
N GLY A 86 -11.03 9.73 -13.29
CA GLY A 86 -11.20 10.95 -14.06
C GLY A 86 -10.19 12.07 -13.76
N ALA A 87 -9.20 11.81 -12.90
CA ALA A 87 -8.14 12.75 -12.61
C ALA A 87 -7.16 12.90 -13.81
N GLY A 88 -6.60 14.10 -13.97
CA GLY A 88 -5.63 14.36 -15.04
C GLY A 88 -4.28 13.68 -14.79
N LEU A 89 -3.50 13.44 -15.87
CA LEU A 89 -2.20 12.77 -15.85
C LEU A 89 -1.21 13.41 -14.86
N LYS A 90 -1.18 14.75 -14.76
CA LYS A 90 -0.30 15.45 -13.80
C LYS A 90 -0.62 15.09 -12.35
N VAL A 91 -1.92 15.01 -12.03
CA VAL A 91 -2.38 14.62 -10.69
C VAL A 91 -2.01 13.17 -10.43
N ALA A 92 -2.29 12.26 -11.36
CA ALA A 92 -1.95 10.85 -11.25
C ALA A 92 -0.46 10.63 -11.00
N LEU A 93 0.40 11.31 -11.77
CA LEU A 93 1.84 11.21 -11.61
C LEU A 93 2.32 11.78 -10.27
N THR A 94 1.77 12.92 -9.85
CA THR A 94 2.14 13.52 -8.56
C THR A 94 1.76 12.60 -7.39
N VAL A 95 0.55 12.01 -7.44
CA VAL A 95 0.08 11.07 -6.41
C VAL A 95 0.98 9.84 -6.36
N ALA A 96 1.23 9.21 -7.51
CA ALA A 96 2.10 8.04 -7.60
C ALA A 96 3.50 8.35 -7.02
N LEU A 97 4.14 9.42 -7.47
CA LEU A 97 5.50 9.76 -7.02
C LEU A 97 5.56 10.18 -5.54
N THR A 98 4.57 10.87 -5.01
CA THR A 98 4.65 11.40 -3.63
C THR A 98 4.12 10.44 -2.58
N ALA A 99 3.02 9.73 -2.87
CA ALA A 99 2.41 8.80 -1.93
C ALA A 99 3.04 7.41 -2.00
N ASP A 100 3.24 6.88 -3.21
CA ASP A 100 3.70 5.50 -3.36
C ASP A 100 5.19 5.34 -3.09
N THR A 101 6.03 6.34 -3.42
CA THR A 101 7.48 6.22 -3.17
C THR A 101 7.78 5.85 -1.72
N VAL A 102 7.16 6.55 -0.76
CA VAL A 102 7.38 6.27 0.66
C VAL A 102 6.80 4.91 1.04
N SER A 103 5.58 4.62 0.57
CA SER A 103 4.90 3.36 0.87
C SER A 103 5.66 2.15 0.33
N ILE A 104 6.05 2.19 -0.95
CA ILE A 104 6.81 1.10 -1.59
C ILE A 104 8.19 0.98 -0.93
N ALA A 105 8.90 2.07 -0.66
CA ALA A 105 10.19 2.01 0.01
C ALA A 105 10.11 1.36 1.40
N VAL A 106 9.06 1.64 2.17
CA VAL A 106 8.84 0.98 3.47
C VAL A 106 8.54 -0.50 3.29
N MET A 107 7.70 -0.86 2.31
CA MET A 107 7.39 -2.26 1.99
C MET A 107 8.65 -3.03 1.59
N GLU A 108 9.41 -2.52 0.63
CA GLU A 108 10.66 -3.13 0.16
C GLU A 108 11.69 -3.28 1.28
N LEU A 109 11.78 -2.30 2.19
CA LEU A 109 12.67 -2.40 3.34
C LEU A 109 12.26 -3.54 4.29
N VAL A 110 10.96 -3.72 4.51
CA VAL A 110 10.44 -4.79 5.36
C VAL A 110 10.62 -6.15 4.69
N ASP A 111 10.21 -6.29 3.43
CA ASP A 111 10.26 -7.56 2.71
C ASP A 111 11.70 -8.04 2.48
N ASN A 112 12.58 -7.17 2.00
CA ASN A 112 14.00 -7.51 1.87
C ASN A 112 14.68 -7.72 3.22
N GLY A 113 14.26 -6.98 4.26
CA GLY A 113 14.71 -7.22 5.64
C GLY A 113 14.37 -8.64 6.13
N ILE A 114 13.18 -9.13 5.83
CA ILE A 114 12.76 -10.50 6.18
C ILE A 114 13.57 -11.53 5.40
N ILE A 115 13.79 -11.32 4.11
CA ILE A 115 14.61 -12.23 3.27
C ILE A 115 16.04 -12.35 3.83
N VAL A 116 16.61 -11.25 4.34
CA VAL A 116 17.97 -11.25 4.92
C VAL A 116 17.99 -11.91 6.30
N VAL A 117 16.94 -11.74 7.11
CA VAL A 117 16.91 -12.23 8.50
C VAL A 117 16.45 -13.69 8.60
N VAL A 118 15.60 -14.16 7.68
CA VAL A 118 15.11 -15.55 7.68
C VAL A 118 16.14 -16.47 7.04
N PRO A 119 16.71 -17.43 7.79
CA PRO A 119 17.70 -18.36 7.25
C PRO A 119 17.16 -19.15 6.05
N GLY A 120 17.90 -19.13 4.95
CA GLY A 120 17.57 -19.85 3.71
C GLY A 120 16.54 -19.14 2.82
N ALA A 121 15.98 -18.00 3.23
CA ALA A 121 15.00 -17.28 2.39
C ALA A 121 15.66 -16.69 1.14
N MET A 122 16.92 -16.27 1.23
CA MET A 122 17.66 -15.69 0.10
C MET A 122 17.99 -16.73 -0.99
N GLU A 123 18.09 -17.99 -0.63
CA GLU A 123 18.35 -19.12 -1.55
C GLU A 123 17.04 -19.81 -2.00
N ALA A 124 15.91 -19.44 -1.40
CA ALA A 124 14.63 -20.05 -1.70
C ALA A 124 14.16 -19.63 -3.11
N THR A 125 13.67 -20.61 -3.86
CA THR A 125 13.14 -20.43 -5.22
C THR A 125 11.61 -20.46 -5.23
N LEU A 126 11.00 -20.12 -6.37
CA LEU A 126 9.53 -20.16 -6.55
C LEU A 126 8.90 -21.54 -6.26
N SER A 127 9.69 -22.62 -6.35
CA SER A 127 9.25 -23.98 -6.00
C SER A 127 9.26 -24.28 -4.51
N ASP A 128 9.94 -23.46 -3.72
CA ASP A 128 10.13 -23.68 -2.29
C ASP A 128 9.01 -23.06 -1.47
N GLY A 129 8.45 -23.83 -0.55
CA GLY A 129 7.44 -23.30 0.39
C GLY A 129 8.00 -22.23 1.34
N LEU A 130 9.32 -22.14 1.49
CA LEU A 130 9.97 -21.09 2.27
C LEU A 130 9.87 -19.73 1.57
N PHE A 131 10.04 -19.69 0.24
CA PHE A 131 9.82 -18.47 -0.56
C PHE A 131 8.43 -17.89 -0.31
N TRP A 132 7.38 -18.69 -0.47
CA TRP A 132 6.01 -18.23 -0.30
C TRP A 132 5.68 -17.80 1.13
N ARG A 133 6.21 -18.49 2.13
CA ARG A 133 6.02 -18.12 3.54
C ARG A 133 6.74 -16.82 3.89
N SER A 134 7.93 -16.60 3.37
CA SER A 134 8.69 -15.35 3.57
C SER A 134 8.00 -14.20 2.85
N LEU A 135 7.58 -14.38 1.59
CA LEU A 135 6.84 -13.40 0.82
C LEU A 135 5.52 -13.01 1.51
N LEU A 136 4.66 -13.98 1.82
CA LEU A 136 3.36 -13.70 2.45
C LEU A 136 3.51 -13.12 3.86
N GLY A 137 4.50 -13.60 4.62
CA GLY A 137 4.81 -13.06 5.94
C GLY A 137 5.31 -11.61 5.86
N GLY A 138 6.21 -11.33 4.91
CA GLY A 138 6.71 -10.00 4.61
C GLY A 138 5.60 -9.04 4.22
N LEU A 139 4.79 -9.43 3.26
CA LEU A 139 3.64 -8.64 2.81
C LEU A 139 2.64 -8.35 3.95
N ALA A 140 2.38 -9.31 4.83
CA ALA A 140 1.50 -9.12 5.98
C ALA A 140 2.09 -8.10 6.98
N ILE A 141 3.37 -8.20 7.29
CA ILE A 141 4.08 -7.27 8.17
C ILE A 141 4.17 -5.88 7.51
N ALA A 142 4.54 -5.83 6.24
CA ALA A 142 4.59 -4.60 5.45
C ALA A 142 3.23 -3.90 5.41
N PHE A 143 2.12 -4.64 5.25
CA PHE A 143 0.77 -4.09 5.31
C PHE A 143 0.48 -3.42 6.65
N VAL A 144 0.80 -4.08 7.75
CA VAL A 144 0.55 -3.55 9.11
C VAL A 144 1.38 -2.28 9.36
N ILE A 145 2.63 -2.24 8.90
CA ILE A 145 3.53 -1.09 9.08
C ILE A 145 3.16 0.06 8.14
N THR A 146 2.87 -0.23 6.88
CA THR A 146 2.64 0.81 5.86
C THR A 146 1.26 1.43 5.94
N THR A 147 0.23 0.72 6.41
CA THR A 147 -1.12 1.27 6.55
C THR A 147 -1.18 2.52 7.45
N PRO A 148 -0.58 2.56 8.66
CA PRO A 148 -0.53 3.78 9.45
C PRO A 148 0.33 4.88 8.82
N VAL A 149 1.38 4.53 8.07
CA VAL A 149 2.19 5.50 7.31
C VAL A 149 1.32 6.18 6.24
N ASN A 150 0.57 5.40 5.47
CA ASN A 150 -0.36 5.90 4.47
C ASN A 150 -1.46 6.76 5.10
N LYS A 151 -2.02 6.34 6.22
CA LYS A 151 -3.00 7.14 6.96
C LYS A 151 -2.41 8.50 7.38
N TRP A 152 -1.19 8.50 7.92
CA TRP A 152 -0.51 9.73 8.31
C TRP A 152 -0.24 10.66 7.10
N MET A 153 0.15 10.11 5.94
CA MET A 153 0.33 10.88 4.72
C MET A 153 -0.99 11.48 4.21
N ILE A 154 -2.07 10.71 4.24
CA ILE A 154 -3.42 11.18 3.87
C ILE A 154 -3.86 12.31 4.79
N SER A 155 -3.67 12.17 6.12
CA SER A 155 -4.07 13.19 7.10
C SER A 155 -3.29 14.50 6.97
N ARG A 156 -2.07 14.44 6.42
CA ARG A 156 -1.23 15.64 6.15
C ARG A 156 -1.48 16.31 4.79
N GLY A 157 -2.55 15.93 4.11
CA GLY A 157 -2.93 16.53 2.83
C GLY A 157 -2.06 16.13 1.63
N LYS A 158 -1.03 15.31 1.82
CA LYS A 158 -0.20 14.76 0.73
C LYS A 158 -0.93 13.67 -0.06
N GLY A 159 -2.04 13.16 0.48
CA GLY A 159 -2.90 12.15 -0.12
C GLY A 159 -4.27 12.68 -0.59
N HIS A 160 -4.52 14.01 -0.59
CA HIS A 160 -5.84 14.56 -0.97
C HIS A 160 -6.28 14.13 -2.38
N ALA A 161 -5.36 14.08 -3.32
CA ALA A 161 -5.64 13.62 -4.67
C ALA A 161 -5.87 12.08 -4.73
N ALA A 162 -5.17 11.30 -3.89
CA ALA A 162 -5.42 9.87 -3.75
C ALA A 162 -6.76 9.59 -3.06
N ALA A 163 -7.16 10.39 -2.07
CA ALA A 163 -8.45 10.23 -1.39
C ALA A 163 -9.64 10.35 -2.36
N HIS A 164 -9.58 11.26 -3.34
CA HIS A 164 -10.60 11.39 -4.37
C HIS A 164 -10.59 10.26 -5.41
N ALA A 165 -9.49 9.53 -5.56
CA ALA A 165 -9.38 8.40 -6.50
C ALA A 165 -10.05 7.11 -5.97
N TYR A 166 -10.31 7.02 -4.67
CA TYR A 166 -10.89 5.83 -4.04
C TYR A 166 -12.36 6.00 -3.59
N HIS A 167 -12.97 7.13 -3.92
CA HIS A 167 -14.41 7.39 -3.84
C HIS A 167 -15.03 7.22 -5.22
#